data_ba1b2264552c88ac380e3dbddbd9afa9
#
_entry.id   ba1b2264552c88ac380e3dbddbd9afa9
#
_cell.length_a   1.000
_cell.length_b   1.000
_cell.length_c   1.000
_cell.angle_alpha   90.00
_cell.angle_beta   90.00
_cell.angle_gamma   90.00
#
_symmetry.space_group_name_H-M   'P 1'
#
loop_
_entity.id
_entity.type
_entity.pdbx_description
1 polymer ?
#
loop_
_entity_poly.entity_id
_entity_poly.type
_entity_poly.pdbx_seq_one_letter_code
_entity_poly.pdbx_strand_id
1 'polypeptide(L)'
;WPLSVSLWFRIWPLKLCLNGRQPNVNSRYVKDFQLSKKSIEEDLRTLASNIAKRTGKKVAKRLGERHTLTSKSSTTDLVTEIDEWSEKQITEYVTSRRPNDEIICEEGTYIKGKNNIRWFIDPIDGTTNFVYSHPGFSISVGVEIDKETKVGAIYAPLLNELFSASSSHGTTCNGREVEVSKTNELSNALIATGFSYKSEFRGTQAKNLIGILPKIRDIRRMGGAAFDLASVACGRVDAFFEHGLSPWDISAGHALVKNAGGIMMVINPSKSGDYSQPEVNVLKSSSEIYENSITVASSKHLIDQVVELLINSQIDYS
;
A
#
# COMPACT_ATOMS: atom_id res chain seq x y z
N TRP A 1 3.45 -1.33 -58.27
CA TRP A 1 4.22 -0.20 -57.71
C TRP A 1 3.66 0.09 -56.33
N PRO A 2 4.49 -0.02 -55.29
CA PRO A 2 4.07 0.24 -53.92
C PRO A 2 4.50 1.65 -53.49
N LEU A 3 3.74 2.30 -52.61
CA LEU A 3 4.25 3.46 -51.88
C LEU A 3 3.94 3.28 -50.40
N SER A 4 5.03 3.10 -49.72
CA SER A 4 5.34 3.20 -48.29
C SER A 4 4.73 4.44 -47.65
N VAL A 5 4.10 4.25 -46.48
CA VAL A 5 3.90 5.32 -45.50
C VAL A 5 4.68 4.96 -44.26
N SER A 6 5.92 5.42 -44.26
CA SER A 6 6.75 5.53 -43.07
C SER A 6 7.21 6.97 -42.90
N LEU A 7 7.39 7.39 -41.68
CA LEU A 7 7.95 8.69 -41.25
C LEU A 7 7.00 9.88 -41.14
N TRP A 8 6.46 10.08 -39.95
CA TRP A 8 6.33 11.41 -39.37
C TRP A 8 6.44 11.33 -37.82
N PHE A 9 7.64 11.02 -37.33
CA PHE A 9 8.06 11.36 -35.98
C PHE A 9 9.54 11.72 -36.00
N ARG A 10 9.84 12.96 -36.38
CA ARG A 10 11.11 13.60 -36.02
C ARG A 10 11.02 15.13 -36.24
N ILE A 11 11.48 15.80 -35.19
CA ILE A 11 12.07 17.16 -35.23
C ILE A 11 11.09 18.34 -35.15
N TRP A 12 10.91 18.83 -33.93
CA TRP A 12 10.64 20.23 -33.73
C TRP A 12 11.97 20.93 -33.40
N PRO A 13 12.48 21.80 -34.25
CA PRO A 13 13.59 22.67 -33.89
C PRO A 13 13.06 23.94 -33.20
N LEU A 14 13.69 24.28 -32.09
CA LEU A 14 13.72 25.62 -31.53
C LEU A 14 14.04 26.66 -32.65
N LYS A 15 13.12 27.59 -32.87
CA LYS A 15 13.37 29.01 -33.23
C LYS A 15 12.08 29.64 -33.71
N LEU A 16 11.45 30.40 -32.82
CA LEU A 16 10.71 31.63 -33.17
C LEU A 16 10.30 32.31 -31.84
N CYS A 17 11.30 32.89 -31.19
CA CYS A 17 11.08 34.01 -30.27
C CYS A 17 11.19 35.30 -31.08
N LEU A 18 10.08 35.78 -31.59
CA LEU A 18 9.88 37.19 -31.94
C LEU A 18 8.38 37.50 -31.82
N ASN A 19 8.05 38.39 -30.90
CA ASN A 19 6.75 38.89 -30.52
C ASN A 19 6.08 38.16 -29.34
N GLY A 20 6.51 38.52 -28.15
CA GLY A 20 5.88 38.61 -26.82
C GLY A 20 4.49 38.04 -26.52
N ARG A 21 4.01 37.01 -27.21
CA ARG A 21 2.81 36.23 -26.84
C ARG A 21 3.20 34.78 -26.73
N GLN A 22 3.24 34.29 -25.48
CA GLN A 22 3.23 32.84 -25.24
C GLN A 22 1.99 32.25 -25.93
N PRO A 23 2.14 31.15 -26.69
CA PRO A 23 0.98 30.45 -27.21
C PRO A 23 0.19 29.95 -26.01
N ASN A 24 -1.06 30.38 -25.91
CA ASN A 24 -2.04 29.90 -24.97
C ASN A 24 -2.28 28.42 -25.30
N VAL A 25 -1.43 27.52 -24.74
CA VAL A 25 -1.58 26.07 -24.87
C VAL A 25 -2.93 25.76 -24.22
N ASN A 26 -3.87 25.44 -25.06
CA ASN A 26 -5.30 25.32 -24.86
C ASN A 26 -5.61 24.75 -23.45
N SER A 27 -6.05 25.61 -22.54
CA SER A 27 -6.50 25.25 -21.18
C SER A 27 -7.60 24.19 -21.19
N ARG A 28 -8.27 24.01 -22.33
CA ARG A 28 -9.27 22.99 -22.60
C ARG A 28 -8.68 21.58 -22.68
N TYR A 29 -7.59 21.36 -23.44
CA TYR A 29 -6.93 20.06 -23.53
C TYR A 29 -6.36 19.58 -22.19
N VAL A 30 -5.81 20.49 -21.39
CA VAL A 30 -5.28 20.18 -20.05
C VAL A 30 -6.43 19.85 -19.10
N LYS A 31 -7.53 20.61 -19.16
CA LYS A 31 -8.74 20.31 -18.36
C LYS A 31 -9.39 18.98 -18.77
N ASP A 32 -9.54 18.71 -20.05
CA ASP A 32 -10.15 17.47 -20.54
C ASP A 32 -9.29 16.25 -20.19
N PHE A 33 -7.95 16.37 -20.23
CA PHE A 33 -7.04 15.32 -19.81
C PHE A 33 -7.08 15.10 -18.29
N GLN A 34 -7.18 16.15 -17.46
CA GLN A 34 -7.34 16.04 -16.01
C GLN A 34 -8.71 15.46 -15.63
N LEU A 35 -9.79 15.84 -16.33
CA LEU A 35 -11.13 15.29 -16.14
C LEU A 35 -11.19 13.80 -16.50
N SER A 36 -10.49 13.37 -17.58
CA SER A 36 -10.42 11.95 -17.95
C SER A 36 -9.63 11.10 -16.94
N LYS A 37 -8.51 11.63 -16.41
CA LYS A 37 -7.75 10.95 -15.33
C LYS A 37 -8.56 10.85 -14.04
N LYS A 38 -9.28 11.88 -13.65
CA LYS A 38 -10.17 11.87 -12.49
C LYS A 38 -11.27 10.82 -12.60
N SER A 39 -11.83 10.64 -13.79
CA SER A 39 -12.83 9.62 -14.08
C SER A 39 -12.26 8.22 -13.93
N ILE A 40 -11.04 7.95 -14.46
CA ILE A 40 -10.44 6.61 -14.39
C ILE A 40 -10.07 6.21 -12.95
N GLU A 41 -9.54 7.12 -12.13
CA GLU A 41 -9.23 6.83 -10.72
C GLU A 41 -10.50 6.47 -9.94
N GLU A 42 -11.61 7.15 -10.20
CA GLU A 42 -12.89 6.88 -9.55
C GLU A 42 -13.49 5.54 -9.96
N ASP A 43 -13.39 5.18 -11.24
CA ASP A 43 -13.81 3.86 -11.74
C ASP A 43 -12.97 2.74 -11.11
N LEU A 44 -11.65 2.93 -11.01
CA LEU A 44 -10.73 1.98 -10.40
C LEU A 44 -11.00 1.85 -8.88
N ARG A 45 -11.26 2.97 -8.18
CA ARG A 45 -11.62 2.98 -6.76
C ARG A 45 -12.92 2.21 -6.51
N THR A 46 -13.91 2.43 -7.35
CA THR A 46 -15.19 1.72 -7.28
C THR A 46 -15.00 0.23 -7.51
N LEU A 47 -14.20 -0.15 -8.51
CA LEU A 47 -13.91 -1.53 -8.84
C LEU A 47 -13.18 -2.24 -7.70
N ALA A 48 -12.09 -1.63 -7.17
CA ALA A 48 -11.31 -2.13 -6.05
C ALA A 48 -12.18 -2.31 -4.79
N SER A 49 -12.98 -1.30 -4.46
CA SER A 49 -13.89 -1.32 -3.31
C SER A 49 -14.94 -2.44 -3.40
N ASN A 50 -15.53 -2.60 -4.57
CA ASN A 50 -16.55 -3.61 -4.80
C ASN A 50 -15.99 -5.03 -4.67
N ILE A 51 -14.81 -5.29 -5.26
CA ILE A 51 -14.23 -6.63 -5.19
C ILE A 51 -13.69 -6.96 -3.81
N ALA A 52 -12.99 -6.04 -3.15
CA ALA A 52 -12.51 -6.25 -1.79
C ALA A 52 -13.67 -6.59 -0.84
N LYS A 53 -14.74 -5.79 -0.86
CA LYS A 53 -15.93 -6.02 -0.03
C LYS A 53 -16.65 -7.32 -0.37
N ARG A 54 -16.84 -7.62 -1.66
CA ARG A 54 -17.52 -8.84 -2.11
C ARG A 54 -16.77 -10.09 -1.69
N THR A 55 -15.46 -10.11 -1.89
CA THR A 55 -14.60 -11.24 -1.56
C THR A 55 -14.48 -11.40 -0.05
N GLY A 56 -14.17 -10.33 0.69
CA GLY A 56 -14.04 -10.39 2.14
C GLY A 56 -15.32 -10.84 2.86
N LYS A 57 -16.50 -10.48 2.38
CA LYS A 57 -17.76 -11.02 2.90
C LYS A 57 -17.90 -12.54 2.72
N LYS A 58 -17.34 -13.10 1.65
CA LYS A 58 -17.33 -14.54 1.39
C LYS A 58 -16.27 -15.24 2.23
N VAL A 59 -15.08 -14.64 2.35
CA VAL A 59 -13.99 -15.12 3.23
C VAL A 59 -14.48 -15.19 4.68
N ALA A 60 -15.15 -14.15 5.18
CA ALA A 60 -15.68 -14.13 6.54
C ALA A 60 -16.70 -15.27 6.85
N LYS A 61 -17.42 -15.75 5.85
CA LYS A 61 -18.35 -16.88 6.02
C LYS A 61 -17.65 -18.22 6.21
N ARG A 62 -16.36 -18.28 5.88
CA ARG A 62 -15.52 -19.47 5.97
C ARG A 62 -14.70 -19.52 7.28
N LEU A 63 -14.87 -18.53 8.16
CA LEU A 63 -14.22 -18.52 9.47
C LEU A 63 -14.66 -19.71 10.32
N GLY A 64 -13.70 -20.32 11.01
CA GLY A 64 -13.94 -21.47 11.86
C GLY A 64 -14.13 -22.81 11.13
N GLU A 65 -14.12 -22.83 9.79
CA GLU A 65 -14.03 -24.07 9.03
C GLU A 65 -12.63 -24.69 9.22
N ARG A 66 -12.52 -26.00 9.00
CA ARG A 66 -11.19 -26.66 8.91
C ARG A 66 -10.59 -26.37 7.55
N HIS A 67 -9.48 -25.66 7.54
CA HIS A 67 -8.75 -25.31 6.32
C HIS A 67 -7.53 -26.20 6.12
N THR A 68 -7.21 -26.49 4.87
CA THR A 68 -5.92 -27.07 4.49
C THR A 68 -4.85 -26.00 4.67
N LEU A 69 -3.91 -26.23 5.57
CA LEU A 69 -2.82 -25.30 5.84
C LEU A 69 -1.55 -25.76 5.14
N THR A 70 -0.91 -24.84 4.44
CA THR A 70 0.44 -25.01 3.93
C THR A 70 1.32 -23.87 4.44
N SER A 71 2.64 -24.02 4.37
CA SER A 71 3.59 -22.98 4.76
C SER A 71 4.32 -22.51 3.51
N LYS A 72 4.48 -21.18 3.38
CA LYS A 72 5.23 -20.55 2.28
C LYS A 72 6.73 -20.53 2.56
N SER A 73 7.20 -19.46 3.21
CA SER A 73 8.62 -19.21 3.48
C SER A 73 9.11 -19.81 4.81
N SER A 74 8.21 -20.06 5.75
CA SER A 74 8.50 -20.65 7.07
C SER A 74 7.28 -21.35 7.65
N THR A 75 7.46 -22.13 8.73
CA THR A 75 6.33 -22.79 9.45
C THR A 75 5.32 -21.83 10.05
N THR A 76 5.64 -20.56 10.14
CA THR A 76 4.77 -19.50 10.68
C THR A 76 4.17 -18.62 9.60
N ASP A 77 4.56 -18.83 8.35
CA ASP A 77 4.03 -18.14 7.17
C ASP A 77 2.97 -19.06 6.54
N LEU A 78 1.72 -18.86 6.93
CA LEU A 78 0.61 -19.74 6.58
C LEU A 78 -0.08 -19.28 5.32
N VAL A 79 -0.55 -20.23 4.53
CA VAL A 79 -1.50 -20.02 3.43
C VAL A 79 -2.59 -21.09 3.50
N THR A 80 -3.78 -20.72 3.11
CA THR A 80 -4.92 -21.63 3.05
C THR A 80 -5.45 -21.74 1.63
N GLU A 81 -6.23 -22.76 1.34
CA GLU A 81 -6.98 -22.86 0.07
C GLU A 81 -7.95 -21.68 -0.11
N ILE A 82 -8.20 -20.90 0.97
CA ILE A 82 -9.07 -19.73 0.91
C ILE A 82 -8.33 -18.53 0.37
N ASP A 83 -7.03 -18.39 0.65
CA ASP A 83 -6.18 -17.36 0.06
C ASP A 83 -6.14 -17.51 -1.46
N GLU A 84 -5.83 -18.72 -1.96
CA GLU A 84 -5.82 -19.02 -3.40
C GLU A 84 -7.20 -18.82 -4.05
N TRP A 85 -8.28 -19.25 -3.36
CA TRP A 85 -9.63 -19.04 -3.84
C TRP A 85 -9.99 -17.55 -3.88
N SER A 86 -9.62 -16.79 -2.85
CA SER A 86 -9.83 -15.34 -2.77
C SER A 86 -9.11 -14.62 -3.91
N GLU A 87 -7.83 -14.94 -4.12
CA GLU A 87 -7.01 -14.39 -5.20
C GLU A 87 -7.66 -14.62 -6.56
N LYS A 88 -8.09 -15.85 -6.83
CA LYS A 88 -8.79 -16.22 -8.07
C LYS A 88 -10.06 -15.39 -8.27
N GLN A 89 -10.88 -15.20 -7.21
CA GLN A 89 -12.11 -14.40 -7.30
C GLN A 89 -11.82 -12.94 -7.63
N ILE A 90 -10.73 -12.38 -7.08
CA ILE A 90 -10.35 -10.98 -7.32
C ILE A 90 -9.79 -10.83 -8.72
N THR A 91 -8.86 -11.69 -9.13
CA THR A 91 -8.19 -11.63 -10.43
C THR A 91 -9.15 -11.84 -11.60
N GLU A 92 -10.06 -12.82 -11.51
CA GLU A 92 -11.11 -13.02 -12.53
C GLU A 92 -12.04 -11.80 -12.67
N TYR A 93 -12.40 -11.18 -11.52
CA TYR A 93 -13.26 -10.01 -11.52
C TYR A 93 -12.57 -8.79 -12.15
N VAL A 94 -11.30 -8.56 -11.83
CA VAL A 94 -10.50 -7.46 -12.39
C VAL A 94 -10.27 -7.71 -13.88
N THR A 95 -9.76 -8.88 -14.28
CA THR A 95 -9.43 -9.20 -15.67
C THR A 95 -10.64 -9.09 -16.59
N SER A 96 -11.83 -9.50 -16.13
CA SER A 96 -13.06 -9.40 -16.94
C SER A 96 -13.47 -7.95 -17.28
N ARG A 97 -13.01 -6.97 -16.52
CA ARG A 97 -13.33 -5.54 -16.69
C ARG A 97 -12.16 -4.71 -17.16
N ARG A 98 -10.96 -5.17 -16.83
CA ARG A 98 -9.69 -4.50 -17.06
C ARG A 98 -8.66 -5.46 -17.70
N PRO A 99 -8.93 -6.02 -18.90
CA PRO A 99 -8.12 -7.10 -19.50
C PRO A 99 -6.72 -6.68 -19.94
N ASN A 100 -6.43 -5.37 -19.95
CA ASN A 100 -5.12 -4.83 -20.34
C ASN A 100 -4.27 -4.36 -19.16
N ASP A 101 -4.81 -4.40 -17.93
CA ASP A 101 -4.08 -3.97 -16.74
C ASP A 101 -3.14 -5.09 -16.26
N GLU A 102 -2.04 -4.71 -15.63
CA GLU A 102 -1.14 -5.65 -14.96
C GLU A 102 -1.69 -6.03 -13.59
N ILE A 103 -1.58 -7.31 -13.22
CA ILE A 103 -2.04 -7.81 -11.92
C ILE A 103 -0.88 -8.56 -11.26
N ILE A 104 -0.61 -8.21 -10.01
CA ILE A 104 0.46 -8.76 -9.18
C ILE A 104 -0.17 -9.12 -7.83
N CYS A 105 -0.14 -10.41 -7.48
CA CYS A 105 -0.78 -10.92 -6.28
C CYS A 105 0.21 -11.66 -5.38
N GLU A 106 -0.15 -11.76 -4.09
CA GLU A 106 0.66 -12.43 -3.07
C GLU A 106 0.81 -13.93 -3.33
N GLU A 107 -0.27 -14.62 -3.72
CA GLU A 107 -0.27 -16.09 -3.89
C GLU A 107 0.31 -16.53 -5.24
N GLY A 108 0.93 -15.61 -5.96
CA GLY A 108 1.75 -15.88 -7.13
C GLY A 108 1.08 -15.62 -8.47
N THR A 109 -0.17 -15.19 -8.52
CA THR A 109 -0.76 -14.77 -9.80
C THR A 109 -0.08 -13.51 -10.33
N TYR A 110 0.49 -13.62 -11.52
CA TYR A 110 1.03 -12.52 -12.28
C TYR A 110 0.42 -12.49 -13.68
N ILE A 111 -0.24 -11.38 -14.01
CA ILE A 111 -0.80 -11.13 -15.34
C ILE A 111 -0.12 -9.88 -15.91
N LYS A 112 0.64 -10.07 -16.99
CA LYS A 112 1.34 -8.96 -17.65
C LYS A 112 0.36 -8.01 -18.31
N GLY A 113 0.45 -6.74 -17.97
CA GLY A 113 -0.36 -5.67 -18.55
C GLY A 113 0.11 -5.21 -19.95
N LYS A 114 -0.77 -4.45 -20.61
CA LYS A 114 -0.51 -3.78 -21.90
C LYS A 114 -0.62 -2.26 -21.80
N ASN A 115 -0.87 -1.75 -20.58
CA ASN A 115 -0.97 -0.33 -20.27
C ASN A 115 -0.16 0.00 -19.00
N ASN A 116 -0.33 1.19 -18.47
CA ASN A 116 0.39 1.72 -17.30
C ASN A 116 -0.37 1.58 -15.98
N ILE A 117 -1.39 0.71 -15.91
CA ILE A 117 -2.17 0.45 -14.70
C ILE A 117 -1.76 -0.90 -14.14
N ARG A 118 -1.38 -0.92 -12.84
CA ARG A 118 -0.96 -2.10 -12.10
C ARG A 118 -1.81 -2.29 -10.85
N TRP A 119 -2.28 -3.51 -10.63
CA TRP A 119 -3.02 -3.93 -9.44
C TRP A 119 -2.11 -4.73 -8.54
N PHE A 120 -2.07 -4.36 -7.26
CA PHE A 120 -1.40 -5.10 -6.21
C PHE A 120 -2.47 -5.66 -5.27
N ILE A 121 -2.49 -6.97 -5.10
CA ILE A 121 -3.58 -7.67 -4.41
C ILE A 121 -3.00 -8.58 -3.35
N ASP A 122 -3.45 -8.37 -2.12
CA ASP A 122 -3.33 -9.34 -1.05
C ASP A 122 -4.73 -9.90 -0.78
N PRO A 123 -4.93 -11.21 -1.07
CA PRO A 123 -6.24 -11.86 -0.98
C PRO A 123 -6.74 -12.01 0.45
N ILE A 124 -5.84 -12.15 1.44
CA ILE A 124 -6.13 -12.18 2.88
C ILE A 124 -4.91 -11.65 3.65
N ASP A 125 -4.75 -10.32 3.72
CA ASP A 125 -3.79 -9.71 4.63
C ASP A 125 -4.05 -10.16 6.06
N GLY A 126 -3.05 -10.80 6.67
CA GLY A 126 -3.18 -11.38 8.00
C GLY A 126 -3.79 -12.78 8.02
N THR A 127 -3.36 -13.71 7.15
CA THR A 127 -3.80 -15.11 7.07
C THR A 127 -3.74 -15.81 8.43
N THR A 128 -2.73 -15.55 9.26
CA THR A 128 -2.67 -16.06 10.63
C THR A 128 -3.91 -15.66 11.44
N ASN A 129 -4.34 -14.40 11.36
CA ASN A 129 -5.54 -13.94 12.04
C ASN A 129 -6.79 -14.66 11.52
N PHE A 130 -6.89 -14.86 10.21
CA PHE A 130 -7.98 -15.60 9.60
C PHE A 130 -8.05 -17.05 10.13
N VAL A 131 -6.93 -17.76 10.14
CA VAL A 131 -6.82 -19.15 10.64
C VAL A 131 -7.25 -19.26 12.11
N TYR A 132 -6.87 -18.30 12.94
CA TYR A 132 -7.23 -18.28 14.37
C TYR A 132 -8.56 -17.58 14.65
N SER A 133 -9.32 -17.20 13.62
CA SER A 133 -10.58 -16.44 13.74
C SER A 133 -10.42 -15.16 14.58
N HIS A 134 -9.21 -14.57 14.53
CA HIS A 134 -8.88 -13.32 15.21
C HIS A 134 -9.25 -12.13 14.33
N PRO A 135 -9.85 -11.04 14.86
CA PRO A 135 -10.05 -9.82 14.07
C PRO A 135 -8.70 -9.21 13.65
N GLY A 136 -8.71 -8.48 12.55
CA GLY A 136 -7.50 -7.83 12.03
C GLY A 136 -6.96 -8.44 10.74
N PHE A 137 -7.71 -9.32 10.07
CA PHE A 137 -7.44 -9.68 8.68
C PHE A 137 -8.28 -8.84 7.72
N SER A 138 -7.78 -8.64 6.52
CA SER A 138 -8.43 -7.79 5.52
C SER A 138 -8.20 -8.29 4.10
N ILE A 139 -8.97 -7.76 3.14
CA ILE A 139 -8.70 -7.90 1.70
C ILE A 139 -8.11 -6.59 1.24
N SER A 140 -6.92 -6.62 0.66
CA SER A 140 -6.19 -5.43 0.23
C SER A 140 -6.10 -5.38 -1.30
N VAL A 141 -6.51 -4.25 -1.89
CA VAL A 141 -6.47 -4.01 -3.33
C VAL A 141 -5.94 -2.61 -3.60
N GLY A 142 -4.71 -2.51 -4.03
CA GLY A 142 -4.06 -1.27 -4.42
C GLY A 142 -3.93 -1.12 -5.93
N VAL A 143 -3.95 0.10 -6.45
CA VAL A 143 -3.76 0.37 -7.88
C VAL A 143 -2.78 1.52 -8.09
N GLU A 144 -1.81 1.25 -8.95
CA GLU A 144 -0.89 2.25 -9.47
C GLU A 144 -1.25 2.66 -10.89
N ILE A 145 -1.04 3.93 -11.19
CA ILE A 145 -1.13 4.51 -12.53
C ILE A 145 0.18 5.26 -12.79
N ASP A 146 0.83 4.98 -13.92
CA ASP A 146 2.11 5.62 -14.27
C ASP A 146 3.20 5.43 -13.19
N LYS A 147 3.24 4.26 -12.53
CA LYS A 147 4.16 3.92 -11.42
C LYS A 147 3.98 4.79 -10.17
N GLU A 148 2.81 5.35 -9.97
CA GLU A 148 2.45 6.03 -8.74
C GLU A 148 1.21 5.39 -8.13
N THR A 149 1.22 5.16 -6.82
CA THR A 149 0.05 4.66 -6.08
C THR A 149 -1.04 5.72 -6.07
N LYS A 150 -2.22 5.39 -6.63
CA LYS A 150 -3.35 6.31 -6.82
C LYS A 150 -4.62 5.87 -6.11
N VAL A 151 -4.89 4.58 -6.08
CA VAL A 151 -6.14 4.02 -5.55
C VAL A 151 -5.85 2.93 -4.54
N GLY A 152 -6.65 2.87 -3.49
CA GLY A 152 -6.61 1.80 -2.50
C GLY A 152 -8.00 1.44 -1.99
N ALA A 153 -8.22 0.15 -1.76
CA ALA A 153 -9.38 -0.37 -1.06
C ALA A 153 -8.96 -1.48 -0.10
N ILE A 154 -9.32 -1.34 1.17
CA ILE A 154 -9.09 -2.34 2.20
C ILE A 154 -10.43 -2.65 2.87
N TYR A 155 -10.81 -3.92 2.90
CA TYR A 155 -12.02 -4.34 3.58
C TYR A 155 -11.71 -5.28 4.73
N ALA A 156 -12.01 -4.86 5.96
CA ALA A 156 -11.90 -5.64 7.19
C ALA A 156 -13.26 -6.28 7.50
N PRO A 157 -13.46 -7.58 7.18
CA PRO A 157 -14.80 -8.17 7.14
C PRO A 157 -15.44 -8.33 8.51
N LEU A 158 -14.69 -8.64 9.57
CA LEU A 158 -15.24 -8.82 10.91
C LEU A 158 -15.69 -7.50 11.54
N LEU A 159 -15.09 -6.38 11.13
CA LEU A 159 -15.47 -5.04 11.55
C LEU A 159 -16.51 -4.44 10.60
N ASN A 160 -16.77 -5.08 9.44
CA ASN A 160 -17.59 -4.56 8.36
C ASN A 160 -17.16 -3.13 7.95
N GLU A 161 -15.85 -2.92 7.84
CA GLU A 161 -15.25 -1.64 7.48
C GLU A 161 -14.62 -1.71 6.10
N LEU A 162 -15.04 -0.82 5.22
CA LEU A 162 -14.46 -0.59 3.91
C LEU A 162 -13.75 0.75 3.91
N PHE A 163 -12.44 0.71 3.83
CA PHE A 163 -11.60 1.87 3.57
C PHE A 163 -11.37 1.98 2.06
N SER A 164 -11.50 3.17 1.51
CA SER A 164 -11.22 3.40 0.10
C SER A 164 -10.69 4.81 -0.14
N ALA A 165 -9.75 4.93 -1.09
CA ALA A 165 -9.14 6.20 -1.44
C ALA A 165 -8.86 6.32 -2.94
N SER A 166 -8.90 7.56 -3.40
CA SER A 166 -8.28 8.01 -4.64
C SER A 166 -7.85 9.48 -4.50
N SER A 167 -6.91 9.93 -5.34
CA SER A 167 -6.43 11.32 -5.27
C SER A 167 -7.54 12.35 -5.55
N SER A 168 -8.62 11.95 -6.21
CA SER A 168 -9.77 12.81 -6.51
C SER A 168 -10.84 12.82 -5.42
N HIS A 169 -10.82 11.85 -4.50
CA HIS A 169 -11.91 11.63 -3.53
C HIS A 169 -11.46 11.71 -2.06
N GLY A 170 -10.15 11.71 -1.81
CA GLY A 170 -9.63 11.57 -0.45
C GLY A 170 -9.78 10.13 0.06
N THR A 171 -9.72 9.95 1.37
CA THR A 171 -9.87 8.65 2.04
C THR A 171 -11.17 8.59 2.80
N THR A 172 -11.89 7.48 2.68
CA THR A 172 -13.14 7.23 3.39
C THR A 172 -13.13 5.89 4.12
N CYS A 173 -13.85 5.81 5.25
CA CYS A 173 -14.24 4.57 5.91
C CYS A 173 -15.77 4.46 5.87
N ASN A 174 -16.28 3.42 5.19
CA ASN A 174 -17.72 3.24 4.97
C ASN A 174 -18.41 4.49 4.40
N GLY A 175 -17.72 5.20 3.48
CA GLY A 175 -18.21 6.41 2.82
C GLY A 175 -18.13 7.70 3.65
N ARG A 176 -17.60 7.64 4.88
CA ARG A 176 -17.31 8.84 5.69
C ARG A 176 -15.86 9.22 5.53
N GLU A 177 -15.59 10.47 5.26
CA GLU A 177 -14.23 11.01 5.17
C GLU A 177 -13.46 10.77 6.48
N VAL A 178 -12.18 10.42 6.33
CA VAL A 178 -11.26 10.19 7.45
C VAL A 178 -9.93 10.90 7.17
N GLU A 179 -9.23 11.26 8.24
CA GLU A 179 -7.91 11.88 8.19
C GLU A 179 -6.95 11.20 9.18
N VAL A 180 -5.66 11.32 8.92
CA VAL A 180 -4.63 10.86 9.86
C VAL A 180 -4.68 11.64 11.17
N SER A 181 -4.11 11.05 12.23
CA SER A 181 -4.00 11.68 13.55
C SER A 181 -3.26 13.03 13.50
N LYS A 182 -3.58 13.92 14.45
CA LYS A 182 -2.92 15.22 14.66
C LYS A 182 -1.87 15.18 15.77
N THR A 183 -1.58 13.99 16.32
CA THR A 183 -0.52 13.78 17.31
C THR A 183 0.82 14.24 16.72
N ASN A 184 1.57 15.02 17.51
CA ASN A 184 2.85 15.64 17.12
C ASN A 184 3.98 15.36 18.11
N GLU A 185 3.73 14.56 19.12
CA GLU A 185 4.66 14.19 20.18
C GLU A 185 4.75 12.67 20.29
N LEU A 186 5.97 12.10 20.22
CA LEU A 186 6.19 10.65 20.35
C LEU A 186 5.62 10.06 21.64
N SER A 187 5.77 10.74 22.75
CA SER A 187 5.26 10.30 24.06
C SER A 187 3.74 10.11 24.10
N ASN A 188 3.04 10.71 23.16
CA ASN A 188 1.59 10.58 23.00
C ASN A 188 1.21 9.62 21.86
N ALA A 189 2.18 9.11 21.11
CA ALA A 189 1.92 8.32 19.91
C ALA A 189 1.56 6.87 20.24
N LEU A 190 0.45 6.41 19.69
CA LEU A 190 0.06 5.01 19.60
C LEU A 190 0.55 4.45 18.27
N ILE A 191 1.47 3.48 18.30
CA ILE A 191 2.14 3.00 17.08
C ILE A 191 1.76 1.55 16.81
N ALA A 192 1.39 1.23 15.57
CA ALA A 192 1.20 -0.14 15.12
C ALA A 192 2.49 -0.71 14.51
N THR A 193 2.69 -2.03 14.64
CA THR A 193 3.84 -2.73 14.07
C THR A 193 3.56 -4.20 13.82
N GLY A 194 4.39 -4.80 12.96
CA GLY A 194 4.45 -6.24 12.74
C GLY A 194 5.82 -6.84 12.99
N PHE A 195 5.90 -8.17 12.90
CA PHE A 195 7.13 -8.94 13.08
C PHE A 195 7.30 -9.95 11.95
N SER A 196 8.54 -10.15 11.54
CA SER A 196 8.89 -11.09 10.48
C SER A 196 8.36 -12.52 10.76
N TYR A 197 7.96 -13.21 9.72
CA TYR A 197 7.67 -14.64 9.78
C TYR A 197 8.92 -15.48 10.03
N LYS A 198 10.12 -14.97 9.69
CA LYS A 198 11.41 -15.63 9.95
C LYS A 198 11.83 -15.41 11.40
N SER A 199 11.91 -16.50 12.16
CA SER A 199 12.19 -16.45 13.62
C SER A 199 13.55 -15.81 13.96
N GLU A 200 14.55 -15.94 13.07
CA GLU A 200 15.88 -15.35 13.23
C GLU A 200 15.86 -13.82 13.33
N PHE A 201 14.93 -13.14 12.66
CA PHE A 201 14.83 -11.67 12.71
C PHE A 201 14.06 -11.17 13.93
N ARG A 202 13.18 -12.01 14.52
CA ARG A 202 12.34 -11.59 15.66
C ARG A 202 13.15 -11.19 16.89
N GLY A 203 14.29 -11.85 17.11
CA GLY A 203 15.17 -11.51 18.21
C GLY A 203 15.72 -10.08 18.12
N THR A 204 16.15 -9.67 16.93
CA THR A 204 16.61 -8.30 16.68
C THR A 204 15.44 -7.30 16.75
N GLN A 205 14.29 -7.62 16.13
CA GLN A 205 13.09 -6.77 16.22
C GLN A 205 12.64 -6.56 17.67
N ALA A 206 12.69 -7.59 18.51
CA ALA A 206 12.36 -7.48 19.92
C ALA A 206 13.35 -6.56 20.67
N LYS A 207 14.65 -6.62 20.35
CA LYS A 207 15.63 -5.69 20.92
C LYS A 207 15.35 -4.23 20.54
N ASN A 208 14.98 -3.97 19.29
CA ASN A 208 14.63 -2.63 18.83
C ASN A 208 13.47 -2.03 19.64
N LEU A 209 12.49 -2.85 20.06
CA LEU A 209 11.39 -2.39 20.90
C LEU A 209 11.83 -1.87 22.27
N ILE A 210 12.97 -2.32 22.81
CA ILE A 210 13.49 -1.81 24.08
C ILE A 210 13.83 -0.31 23.98
N GLY A 211 14.35 0.12 22.81
CA GLY A 211 14.64 1.53 22.55
C GLY A 211 13.40 2.37 22.16
N ILE A 212 12.35 1.73 21.69
CA ILE A 212 11.13 2.38 21.19
C ILE A 212 10.09 2.58 22.31
N LEU A 213 9.75 1.51 23.03
CA LEU A 213 8.64 1.48 23.99
C LEU A 213 8.69 2.58 25.07
N PRO A 214 9.85 2.93 25.67
CA PRO A 214 9.90 3.99 26.68
C PRO A 214 9.60 5.40 26.14
N LYS A 215 9.65 5.59 24.82
CA LYS A 215 9.55 6.90 24.17
C LYS A 215 8.17 7.19 23.55
N ILE A 216 7.29 6.19 23.51
CA ILE A 216 5.96 6.27 22.91
C ILE A 216 4.85 6.03 23.93
N ARG A 217 3.60 6.29 23.57
CA ARG A 217 2.46 5.98 24.44
C ARG A 217 2.25 4.47 24.61
N ASP A 218 2.22 3.74 23.51
CA ASP A 218 1.98 2.29 23.51
C ASP A 218 2.12 1.73 22.08
N ILE A 219 2.13 0.41 21.96
CA ILE A 219 2.20 -0.32 20.68
C ILE A 219 0.92 -1.11 20.43
N ARG A 220 0.60 -1.31 19.15
CA ARG A 220 -0.44 -2.24 18.71
C ARG A 220 0.15 -3.24 17.73
N ARG A 221 -0.27 -4.49 17.86
CA ARG A 221 0.12 -5.61 16.99
C ARG A 221 -1.17 -6.28 16.48
N MET A 222 -1.77 -5.72 15.43
CA MET A 222 -3.03 -6.27 14.88
C MET A 222 -2.81 -7.50 14.02
N GLY A 223 -1.69 -7.57 13.27
CA GLY A 223 -1.25 -8.75 12.54
C GLY A 223 -1.67 -8.80 11.09
N GLY A 224 -1.98 -7.65 10.51
CA GLY A 224 -2.21 -7.43 9.10
C GLY A 224 -1.76 -6.02 8.74
N ALA A 225 -0.75 -5.89 7.87
CA ALA A 225 -0.14 -4.61 7.53
C ALA A 225 -1.12 -3.65 6.84
N ALA A 226 -1.96 -4.17 5.94
CA ALA A 226 -2.96 -3.35 5.26
C ALA A 226 -3.98 -2.75 6.25
N PHE A 227 -4.45 -3.54 7.23
CA PHE A 227 -5.38 -3.04 8.24
C PHE A 227 -4.72 -2.04 9.21
N ASP A 228 -3.44 -2.23 9.56
CA ASP A 228 -2.68 -1.28 10.37
C ASP A 228 -2.50 0.06 9.63
N LEU A 229 -2.18 0.03 8.33
CA LEU A 229 -2.13 1.23 7.48
C LEU A 229 -3.49 1.93 7.33
N ALA A 230 -4.60 1.16 7.21
CA ALA A 230 -5.94 1.72 7.23
C ALA A 230 -6.25 2.40 8.57
N SER A 231 -5.72 1.85 9.68
CA SER A 231 -5.86 2.42 11.03
C SER A 231 -5.08 3.73 11.18
N VAL A 232 -3.90 3.86 10.53
CA VAL A 232 -3.19 5.16 10.42
C VAL A 232 -4.02 6.16 9.62
N ALA A 233 -4.53 5.75 8.45
CA ALA A 233 -5.29 6.63 7.56
C ALA A 233 -6.55 7.20 8.21
N CYS A 234 -7.15 6.53 9.19
CA CYS A 234 -8.32 7.02 9.92
C CYS A 234 -8.02 7.53 11.34
N GLY A 235 -6.75 7.71 11.70
CA GLY A 235 -6.32 8.29 12.97
C GLY A 235 -6.55 7.40 14.19
N ARG A 236 -6.77 6.09 14.03
CA ARG A 236 -6.90 5.12 15.15
C ARG A 236 -5.56 4.82 15.80
N VAL A 237 -4.50 4.82 15.02
CA VAL A 237 -3.11 4.82 15.46
C VAL A 237 -2.38 5.99 14.84
N ASP A 238 -1.35 6.48 15.49
CA ASP A 238 -0.64 7.68 15.09
C ASP A 238 0.46 7.40 14.08
N ALA A 239 1.02 6.19 14.13
CA ALA A 239 2.03 5.72 13.20
C ALA A 239 1.99 4.20 13.02
N PHE A 240 2.67 3.74 11.98
CA PHE A 240 2.93 2.33 11.70
C PHE A 240 4.37 2.18 11.24
N PHE A 241 5.03 1.08 11.61
CA PHE A 241 6.27 0.64 11.02
C PHE A 241 6.35 -0.89 10.97
N GLU A 242 6.93 -1.42 9.89
CA GLU A 242 7.19 -2.84 9.76
C GLU A 242 8.33 -3.10 8.77
N HIS A 243 9.09 -4.19 9.00
CA HIS A 243 10.21 -4.62 8.17
C HIS A 243 9.76 -5.64 7.14
N GLY A 244 10.34 -5.57 5.93
CA GLY A 244 10.29 -6.65 4.96
C GLY A 244 8.91 -6.89 4.36
N LEU A 245 8.11 -5.84 4.22
CA LEU A 245 6.82 -5.89 3.56
C LEU A 245 6.96 -6.02 2.05
N SER A 246 5.95 -6.61 1.42
CA SER A 246 5.82 -6.74 -0.02
C SER A 246 4.94 -5.65 -0.62
N PRO A 247 4.99 -5.42 -1.94
CA PRO A 247 4.17 -4.38 -2.58
C PRO A 247 2.67 -4.52 -2.36
N TRP A 248 2.13 -5.74 -2.29
CA TRP A 248 0.71 -6.01 -2.07
C TRP A 248 0.26 -5.71 -0.63
N ASP A 249 1.15 -5.83 0.37
CA ASP A 249 0.87 -5.50 1.77
C ASP A 249 0.59 -4.00 1.95
N ILE A 250 1.28 -3.15 1.17
CA ILE A 250 1.32 -1.71 1.39
C ILE A 250 0.58 -0.88 0.34
N SER A 251 0.35 -1.39 -0.88
CA SER A 251 -0.14 -0.56 -1.99
C SER A 251 -1.49 0.11 -1.69
N ALA A 252 -2.46 -0.65 -1.19
CA ALA A 252 -3.75 -0.07 -0.81
C ALA A 252 -3.61 0.90 0.37
N GLY A 253 -2.87 0.50 1.42
CA GLY A 253 -2.61 1.33 2.59
C GLY A 253 -1.89 2.64 2.25
N HIS A 254 -0.94 2.61 1.32
CA HIS A 254 -0.25 3.81 0.84
C HIS A 254 -1.23 4.82 0.22
N ALA A 255 -2.13 4.35 -0.65
CA ALA A 255 -3.16 5.24 -1.20
C ALA A 255 -4.06 5.82 -0.10
N LEU A 256 -4.46 5.00 0.90
CA LEU A 256 -5.28 5.47 2.03
C LEU A 256 -4.56 6.53 2.84
N VAL A 257 -3.35 6.26 3.31
CA VAL A 257 -2.55 7.17 4.17
C VAL A 257 -2.28 8.48 3.45
N LYS A 258 -1.80 8.43 2.19
CA LYS A 258 -1.50 9.61 1.37
C LYS A 258 -2.72 10.51 1.18
N ASN A 259 -3.86 9.94 0.85
CA ASN A 259 -5.08 10.70 0.57
C ASN A 259 -5.85 11.10 1.85
N ALA A 260 -5.44 10.59 3.02
CA ALA A 260 -5.89 11.04 4.34
C ALA A 260 -5.00 12.15 4.94
N GLY A 261 -4.02 12.67 4.18
CA GLY A 261 -3.10 13.74 4.61
C GLY A 261 -1.85 13.24 5.34
N GLY A 262 -1.59 11.93 5.34
CA GLY A 262 -0.39 11.32 5.88
C GLY A 262 0.76 11.20 4.87
N ILE A 263 1.86 10.62 5.34
CA ILE A 263 3.07 10.35 4.55
C ILE A 263 3.48 8.90 4.81
N MET A 264 3.96 8.23 3.77
CA MET A 264 4.69 6.97 3.90
C MET A 264 6.12 7.16 3.45
N MET A 265 7.03 6.62 4.23
CA MET A 265 8.46 6.61 3.96
C MET A 265 9.00 5.18 4.00
N VAL A 266 10.12 4.98 3.35
CA VAL A 266 10.89 3.74 3.40
C VAL A 266 12.30 4.07 3.91
N ILE A 267 12.75 3.29 4.88
CA ILE A 267 14.12 3.34 5.41
C ILE A 267 14.83 2.11 4.86
N ASN A 268 15.77 2.32 3.96
CA ASN A 268 16.59 1.28 3.39
C ASN A 268 17.91 1.15 4.17
N PRO A 269 18.39 -0.07 4.43
CA PRO A 269 19.72 -0.23 5.02
C PRO A 269 20.80 0.33 4.08
N SER A 270 21.95 0.64 4.64
CA SER A 270 23.14 1.01 3.89
C SER A 270 23.59 -0.12 2.96
N LYS A 271 24.55 0.15 2.08
CA LYS A 271 25.14 -0.89 1.20
C LYS A 271 25.79 -2.05 1.95
N SER A 272 26.18 -1.84 3.21
CA SER A 272 26.68 -2.90 4.12
C SER A 272 25.56 -3.73 4.75
N GLY A 273 24.31 -3.37 4.52
CA GLY A 273 23.14 -4.10 5.05
C GLY A 273 22.73 -3.68 6.48
N ASP A 274 23.37 -2.67 7.04
CA ASP A 274 23.06 -2.11 8.36
C ASP A 274 22.30 -0.78 8.26
N TYR A 275 21.89 -0.23 9.39
CA TYR A 275 21.18 1.06 9.49
C TYR A 275 22.05 2.20 10.03
N SER A 276 23.39 2.10 9.94
CA SER A 276 24.31 3.15 10.40
C SER A 276 24.26 4.41 9.53
N GLN A 277 23.98 4.24 8.22
CA GLN A 277 23.77 5.31 7.25
C GLN A 277 22.61 4.93 6.31
N PRO A 278 21.37 4.89 6.80
CA PRO A 278 20.24 4.44 6.02
C PRO A 278 19.84 5.49 4.97
N GLU A 279 19.30 5.03 3.86
CA GLU A 279 18.66 5.88 2.88
C GLU A 279 17.16 6.00 3.20
N VAL A 280 16.67 7.22 3.41
CA VAL A 280 15.27 7.49 3.76
C VAL A 280 14.58 8.18 2.59
N ASN A 281 13.54 7.59 2.07
CA ASN A 281 12.81 8.10 0.92
C ASN A 281 11.31 8.18 1.17
N VAL A 282 10.66 9.22 0.63
CA VAL A 282 9.19 9.27 0.56
C VAL A 282 8.73 8.29 -0.51
N LEU A 283 7.85 7.38 -0.13
CA LEU A 283 7.32 6.35 -1.03
C LEU A 283 6.39 6.97 -2.09
N LYS A 284 6.62 6.65 -3.36
CA LYS A 284 5.76 7.04 -4.48
C LYS A 284 5.01 5.87 -5.08
N SER A 285 5.68 4.73 -5.12
CA SER A 285 5.20 3.45 -5.65
C SER A 285 5.51 2.34 -4.65
N SER A 286 4.61 1.40 -4.50
CA SER A 286 4.80 0.21 -3.68
C SER A 286 5.95 -0.67 -4.18
N SER A 287 6.35 -0.51 -5.44
CA SER A 287 7.49 -1.24 -6.02
C SER A 287 8.86 -0.68 -5.61
N GLU A 288 8.91 0.40 -4.80
CA GLU A 288 10.14 1.01 -4.29
C GLU A 288 10.62 0.39 -2.96
N ILE A 289 9.89 -0.60 -2.42
CA ILE A 289 10.30 -1.32 -1.20
C ILE A 289 11.19 -2.53 -1.51
N TYR A 290 12.05 -2.86 -0.58
CA TYR A 290 12.98 -3.99 -0.64
C TYR A 290 12.81 -4.88 0.58
N GLU A 291 13.19 -6.15 0.47
CA GLU A 291 13.03 -7.17 1.53
C GLU A 291 13.55 -6.73 2.91
N ASN A 292 14.62 -5.93 2.96
CA ASN A 292 15.22 -5.48 4.22
C ASN A 292 14.85 -4.03 4.59
N SER A 293 13.91 -3.40 3.89
CA SER A 293 13.51 -2.04 4.22
C SER A 293 12.51 -2.00 5.38
N ILE A 294 12.46 -0.84 6.06
CA ILE A 294 11.43 -0.53 7.03
C ILE A 294 10.42 0.41 6.36
N THR A 295 9.18 -0.02 6.27
CA THR A 295 8.08 0.85 5.83
C THR A 295 7.56 1.62 7.04
N VAL A 296 7.40 2.93 6.90
CA VAL A 296 6.91 3.83 7.96
C VAL A 296 5.75 4.65 7.42
N ALA A 297 4.67 4.76 8.19
CA ALA A 297 3.52 5.59 7.86
C ALA A 297 3.10 6.42 9.07
N SER A 298 2.79 7.72 8.86
CA SER A 298 2.29 8.60 9.91
C SER A 298 1.73 9.90 9.33
N SER A 299 1.27 10.81 10.21
CA SER A 299 1.01 12.19 9.84
C SER A 299 2.31 12.94 9.54
N LYS A 300 2.22 14.03 8.76
CA LYS A 300 3.35 14.92 8.49
C LYS A 300 3.96 15.58 9.73
N HIS A 301 3.25 15.59 10.85
CA HIS A 301 3.72 16.21 12.10
C HIS A 301 4.55 15.26 12.96
N LEU A 302 4.45 13.96 12.73
CA LEU A 302 5.06 12.94 13.56
C LEU A 302 6.09 12.07 12.80
N ILE A 303 6.00 12.00 11.47
CA ILE A 303 6.78 11.07 10.65
C ILE A 303 8.29 11.16 10.86
N ASP A 304 8.85 12.37 10.91
CA ASP A 304 10.28 12.58 11.06
C ASP A 304 10.78 12.07 12.44
N GLN A 305 10.01 12.30 13.51
CA GLN A 305 10.32 11.80 14.84
C GLN A 305 10.27 10.27 14.92
N VAL A 306 9.32 9.65 14.22
CA VAL A 306 9.21 8.18 14.15
C VAL A 306 10.38 7.60 13.37
N VAL A 307 10.75 8.18 12.23
CA VAL A 307 11.91 7.75 11.43
C VAL A 307 13.20 7.86 12.26
N GLU A 308 13.44 8.98 12.93
CA GLU A 308 14.61 9.17 13.80
C GLU A 308 14.63 8.16 14.95
N LEU A 309 13.49 7.92 15.60
CA LEU A 309 13.34 6.91 16.64
C LEU A 309 13.74 5.51 16.16
N LEU A 310 13.26 5.12 14.96
CA LEU A 310 13.53 3.82 14.38
C LEU A 310 15.01 3.66 14.02
N ILE A 311 15.62 4.65 13.39
CA ILE A 311 17.05 4.62 13.03
C ILE A 311 17.89 4.48 14.30
N ASN A 312 17.64 5.30 15.32
CA ASN A 312 18.38 5.26 16.58
C ASN A 312 18.20 3.93 17.32
N SER A 313 17.02 3.28 17.22
CA SER A 313 16.79 1.98 17.83
C SER A 313 17.53 0.83 17.13
N GLN A 314 17.88 0.98 15.85
CA GLN A 314 18.64 0.00 15.08
C GLN A 314 20.15 0.08 15.37
N ILE A 315 20.66 1.28 15.69
CA ILE A 315 22.09 1.53 15.91
C ILE A 315 22.55 1.06 17.30
N ASP A 316 21.70 1.18 18.32
CA ASP A 316 22.04 0.88 19.73
C ASP A 316 22.29 -0.61 20.02
N TYR A 317 22.10 -1.51 19.05
CA TYR A 317 22.22 -2.97 19.23
C TYR A 317 23.19 -3.66 18.26
N SER A 318 23.98 -2.88 17.50
CA SER A 318 25.02 -3.37 16.60
C SER A 318 26.33 -3.70 17.31
#